data_19dda70cacc52ccb56c7e6b48e064fdb
#
_entry.id   19dda70cacc52ccb56c7e6b48e064fdb
#
_cell.length_a   1.000
_cell.length_b   1.000
_cell.length_c   1.000
_cell.angle_alpha   90.00
_cell.angle_beta   90.00
_cell.angle_gamma   90.00
#
_symmetry.space_group_name_H-M   'P 1'
#
loop_
_entity.id
_entity.type
_entity.pdbx_description
1 polymer ?
#
loop_
_entity_poly.entity_id
_entity_poly.type
_entity_poly.pdbx_seq_one_letter_code
_entity_poly.pdbx_strand_id
1 'polypeptide(L)'
;MELIDGNKIATALVAELQAEVATLPGRKPCIALVRVGDDPASVSYVRKKEQTAAAIGISSRVILPPVTITQAELFQLIDQLNADPAVDGILVQSPMPPQIDELAVFRRMAPEKDVDGLGTMNLGKVAQDDDTGFVSCTPAGIMELLARSGTDLKGQHVVVLGRSLLVGKPIALLALQKKAGANGTVTICHSGTTNLAALTRQADVLIAAIGRPEFVTADMVKPGAVIIDVGINRVPDASKKTGYRLTGDVHFPSVSALASKITPVPGGVGPMTVAMLMKNTVKAYRLAHPR
;
A
#
# COMPACT_ATOMS: atom_id res chain seq x y z
N MET A 1 22.02 12.28 5.28
CA MET A 1 20.86 11.39 4.96
C MET A 1 19.77 11.62 6.00
N GLU A 2 18.55 11.87 5.55
CA GLU A 2 17.34 11.98 6.39
C GLU A 2 16.58 10.65 6.34
N LEU A 3 16.07 10.18 7.50
CA LEU A 3 15.26 8.98 7.57
C LEU A 3 13.78 9.36 7.39
N ILE A 4 13.10 8.75 6.40
CA ILE A 4 11.66 8.90 6.22
C ILE A 4 10.97 7.90 7.16
N ASP A 5 10.63 8.36 8.37
CA ASP A 5 10.00 7.53 9.42
C ASP A 5 8.52 7.33 9.15
N GLY A 6 8.18 6.18 8.55
CA GLY A 6 6.80 5.82 8.25
C GLY A 6 5.95 5.53 9.48
N ASN A 7 6.54 5.09 10.61
CA ASN A 7 5.78 4.93 11.86
C ASN A 7 5.28 6.28 12.38
N LYS A 8 6.17 7.29 12.41
CA LYS A 8 5.82 8.64 12.85
C LYS A 8 4.73 9.24 11.96
N ILE A 9 4.89 9.12 10.63
CA ILE A 9 3.94 9.65 9.64
C ILE A 9 2.59 8.93 9.74
N ALA A 10 2.58 7.59 9.84
CA ALA A 10 1.35 6.82 10.00
C ALA A 10 0.62 7.16 11.30
N THR A 11 1.35 7.35 12.41
CA THR A 11 0.75 7.75 13.69
C THR A 11 0.07 9.12 13.59
N ALA A 12 0.71 10.09 12.94
CA ALA A 12 0.11 11.41 12.72
C ALA A 12 -1.16 11.31 11.86
N LEU A 13 -1.10 10.54 10.75
CA LEU A 13 -2.26 10.34 9.88
C LEU A 13 -3.43 9.64 10.60
N VAL A 14 -3.14 8.65 11.44
CA VAL A 14 -4.16 7.96 12.25
C VAL A 14 -4.83 8.94 13.23
N ALA A 15 -4.07 9.84 13.86
CA ALA A 15 -4.63 10.87 14.75
C ALA A 15 -5.51 11.89 13.99
N GLU A 16 -5.10 12.31 12.80
CA GLU A 16 -5.89 13.16 11.92
C GLU A 16 -7.22 12.49 11.54
N LEU A 17 -7.16 11.21 11.15
CA LEU A 17 -8.36 10.43 10.82
C LEU A 17 -9.28 10.22 12.01
N GLN A 18 -8.73 10.02 13.21
CA GLN A 18 -9.53 9.91 14.45
C GLN A 18 -10.31 11.18 14.71
N ALA A 19 -9.67 12.34 14.61
CA ALA A 19 -10.33 13.64 14.75
C ALA A 19 -11.43 13.83 13.67
N GLU A 20 -11.15 13.42 12.43
CA GLU A 20 -12.10 13.48 11.33
C GLU A 20 -13.32 12.60 11.56
N VAL A 21 -13.12 11.32 11.93
CA VAL A 21 -14.21 10.34 12.18
C VAL A 21 -15.08 10.78 13.37
N ALA A 22 -14.50 11.45 14.38
CA ALA A 22 -15.27 11.97 15.52
C ALA A 22 -16.32 13.01 15.11
N THR A 23 -16.10 13.71 13.99
CA THR A 23 -17.02 14.77 13.49
C THR A 23 -17.99 14.27 12.41
N LEU A 24 -17.89 13.01 12.00
CA LEU A 24 -18.80 12.46 10.98
C LEU A 24 -20.23 12.31 11.53
N PRO A 25 -21.24 12.77 10.77
CA PRO A 25 -22.63 12.58 11.14
C PRO A 25 -23.09 11.11 10.97
N GLY A 26 -24.16 10.74 11.65
CA GLY A 26 -24.80 9.44 11.52
C GLY A 26 -24.02 8.28 12.15
N ARG A 27 -24.06 7.12 11.49
CA ARG A 27 -23.31 5.93 11.95
C ARG A 27 -21.81 6.07 11.72
N LYS A 28 -21.03 5.29 12.42
CA LYS A 28 -19.60 5.21 12.15
C LYS A 28 -19.32 4.48 10.81
N PRO A 29 -18.23 4.85 10.09
CA PRO A 29 -17.76 4.08 8.94
C PRO A 29 -17.54 2.61 9.31
N CYS A 30 -17.79 1.70 8.38
CA CYS A 30 -17.65 0.26 8.61
C CYS A 30 -16.82 -0.39 7.50
N ILE A 31 -15.78 -1.14 7.88
CA ILE A 31 -14.98 -1.96 6.99
C ILE A 31 -15.22 -3.45 7.22
N ALA A 32 -15.44 -4.22 6.15
CA ALA A 32 -15.41 -5.67 6.19
C ALA A 32 -13.99 -6.16 5.86
N LEU A 33 -13.41 -6.93 6.79
CA LEU A 33 -12.09 -7.54 6.68
C LEU A 33 -12.28 -9.05 6.46
N VAL A 34 -12.13 -9.50 5.23
CA VAL A 34 -12.26 -10.92 4.87
C VAL A 34 -10.88 -11.56 4.84
N ARG A 35 -10.67 -12.65 5.59
CA ARG A 35 -9.43 -13.43 5.59
C ARG A 35 -9.76 -14.91 5.42
N VAL A 36 -9.31 -15.49 4.32
CA VAL A 36 -9.50 -16.92 4.03
C VAL A 36 -8.34 -17.74 4.62
N GLY A 37 -8.66 -18.71 5.45
CA GLY A 37 -7.67 -19.54 6.14
C GLY A 37 -6.91 -18.83 7.27
N ASP A 38 -5.86 -19.46 7.80
CA ASP A 38 -5.17 -19.10 9.04
C ASP A 38 -3.66 -18.86 8.88
N ASP A 39 -3.25 -18.34 7.72
CA ASP A 39 -1.85 -17.92 7.54
C ASP A 39 -1.43 -16.93 8.65
N PRO A 40 -0.37 -17.22 9.42
CA PRO A 40 -0.01 -16.41 10.59
C PRO A 40 0.31 -14.95 10.27
N ALA A 41 0.84 -14.66 9.08
CA ALA A 41 1.11 -13.29 8.66
C ALA A 41 -0.20 -12.55 8.39
N SER A 42 -1.13 -13.17 7.66
CA SER A 42 -2.46 -12.63 7.37
C SER A 42 -3.27 -12.41 8.65
N VAL A 43 -3.21 -13.33 9.62
CA VAL A 43 -3.82 -13.17 10.95
C VAL A 43 -3.31 -11.91 11.65
N SER A 44 -1.99 -11.73 11.68
CA SER A 44 -1.35 -10.58 12.32
C SER A 44 -1.73 -9.26 11.63
N TYR A 45 -1.76 -9.23 10.29
CA TYR A 45 -2.14 -8.05 9.51
C TYR A 45 -3.60 -7.66 9.71
N VAL A 46 -4.53 -8.62 9.65
CA VAL A 46 -5.97 -8.35 9.88
C VAL A 46 -6.20 -7.83 11.28
N ARG A 47 -5.58 -8.44 12.31
CA ARG A 47 -5.64 -7.97 13.69
C ARG A 47 -5.15 -6.51 13.84
N LYS A 48 -4.03 -6.16 13.19
CA LYS A 48 -3.51 -4.79 13.21
C LYS A 48 -4.49 -3.80 12.54
N LYS A 49 -5.10 -4.19 11.41
CA LYS A 49 -6.12 -3.38 10.71
C LYS A 49 -7.35 -3.16 11.60
N GLU A 50 -7.85 -4.22 12.25
CA GLU A 50 -8.97 -4.16 13.19
C GLU A 50 -8.67 -3.23 14.37
N GLN A 51 -7.50 -3.38 15.01
CA GLN A 51 -7.08 -2.53 16.13
C GLN A 51 -6.98 -1.06 15.71
N THR A 52 -6.43 -0.78 14.51
CA THR A 52 -6.30 0.58 14.00
C THR A 52 -7.67 1.17 13.66
N ALA A 53 -8.58 0.40 13.06
CA ALA A 53 -9.95 0.81 12.79
C ALA A 53 -10.66 1.21 14.11
N ALA A 54 -10.59 0.35 15.13
CA ALA A 54 -11.17 0.62 16.45
C ALA A 54 -10.60 1.90 17.10
N ALA A 55 -9.28 2.11 17.02
CA ALA A 55 -8.62 3.30 17.57
C ALA A 55 -9.09 4.60 16.90
N ILE A 56 -9.43 4.56 15.62
CA ILE A 56 -9.95 5.70 14.84
C ILE A 56 -11.46 5.90 15.07
N GLY A 57 -12.17 4.89 15.55
CA GLY A 57 -13.63 4.88 15.67
C GLY A 57 -14.36 4.35 14.43
N ILE A 58 -13.67 3.62 13.57
CA ILE A 58 -14.24 2.87 12.45
C ILE A 58 -14.67 1.51 12.96
N SER A 59 -15.90 1.09 12.63
CA SER A 59 -16.37 -0.28 12.90
C SER A 59 -15.71 -1.27 11.96
N SER A 60 -15.37 -2.46 12.45
CA SER A 60 -14.85 -3.55 11.62
C SER A 60 -15.68 -4.82 11.76
N ARG A 61 -15.92 -5.50 10.64
CA ARG A 61 -16.50 -6.86 10.61
C ARG A 61 -15.44 -7.81 10.10
N VAL A 62 -14.88 -8.62 10.99
CA VAL A 62 -13.90 -9.65 10.61
C VAL A 62 -14.67 -10.91 10.19
N ILE A 63 -14.43 -11.35 8.96
CA ILE A 63 -15.10 -12.51 8.35
C ILE A 63 -14.02 -13.52 7.98
N LEU A 64 -14.15 -14.74 8.51
CA LEU A 64 -13.12 -15.77 8.45
C LEU A 64 -13.66 -17.04 7.77
N PRO A 65 -13.81 -17.04 6.44
CA PRO A 65 -14.19 -18.25 5.72
C PRO A 65 -13.11 -19.34 5.90
N PRO A 66 -13.52 -20.62 5.86
CA PRO A 66 -12.57 -21.72 5.95
C PRO A 66 -11.61 -21.72 4.75
N VAL A 67 -10.41 -22.29 4.93
CA VAL A 67 -9.41 -22.40 3.86
C VAL A 67 -9.93 -23.19 2.64
N THR A 68 -10.95 -24.02 2.83
CA THR A 68 -11.59 -24.87 1.80
C THR A 68 -12.68 -24.13 1.03
N ILE A 69 -12.97 -22.86 1.33
CA ILE A 69 -13.99 -22.10 0.59
C ILE A 69 -13.71 -22.13 -0.90
N THR A 70 -14.76 -22.33 -1.69
CA THR A 70 -14.67 -22.26 -3.14
C THR A 70 -14.70 -20.83 -3.65
N GLN A 71 -14.24 -20.63 -4.90
CA GLN A 71 -14.34 -19.33 -5.58
C GLN A 71 -15.80 -18.82 -5.64
N ALA A 72 -16.76 -19.72 -5.89
CA ALA A 72 -18.17 -19.37 -6.00
C ALA A 72 -18.75 -18.91 -4.66
N GLU A 73 -18.45 -19.61 -3.58
CA GLU A 73 -18.89 -19.23 -2.22
C GLU A 73 -18.27 -17.89 -1.78
N LEU A 74 -16.99 -17.67 -2.10
CA LEU A 74 -16.34 -16.39 -1.80
C LEU A 74 -16.96 -15.24 -2.61
N PHE A 75 -17.35 -15.48 -3.86
CA PHE A 75 -18.09 -14.50 -4.67
C PHE A 75 -19.46 -14.17 -4.07
N GLN A 76 -20.19 -15.16 -3.59
CA GLN A 76 -21.48 -14.94 -2.91
C GLN A 76 -21.31 -14.08 -1.65
N LEU A 77 -20.28 -14.35 -0.87
CA LEU A 77 -19.93 -13.54 0.30
C LEU A 77 -19.62 -12.08 -0.09
N ILE A 78 -18.84 -11.88 -1.14
CA ILE A 78 -18.51 -10.53 -1.64
C ILE A 78 -19.76 -9.81 -2.14
N ASP A 79 -20.65 -10.50 -2.86
CA ASP A 79 -21.91 -9.93 -3.34
C ASP A 79 -22.82 -9.48 -2.19
N GLN A 80 -22.87 -10.26 -1.10
CA GLN A 80 -23.61 -9.89 0.11
C GLN A 80 -23.02 -8.61 0.74
N LEU A 81 -21.68 -8.52 0.81
CA LEU A 81 -21.00 -7.34 1.35
C LEU A 81 -21.16 -6.12 0.41
N ASN A 82 -21.14 -6.32 -0.89
CA ASN A 82 -21.40 -5.27 -1.87
C ASN A 82 -22.82 -4.69 -1.69
N ALA A 83 -23.82 -5.56 -1.43
CA ALA A 83 -25.21 -5.15 -1.25
C ALA A 83 -25.51 -4.59 0.16
N ASP A 84 -24.67 -4.80 1.15
CA ASP A 84 -24.92 -4.37 2.53
C ASP A 84 -24.68 -2.86 2.72
N PRO A 85 -25.74 -2.05 2.95
CA PRO A 85 -25.60 -0.59 3.12
C PRO A 85 -24.86 -0.20 4.43
N ALA A 86 -24.67 -1.14 5.36
CA ALA A 86 -23.93 -0.90 6.59
C ALA A 86 -22.41 -1.11 6.43
N VAL A 87 -21.93 -1.59 5.27
CA VAL A 87 -20.52 -1.77 4.93
C VAL A 87 -20.10 -0.70 3.93
N ASP A 88 -19.12 0.13 4.30
CA ASP A 88 -18.57 1.18 3.44
C ASP A 88 -17.35 0.71 2.66
N GLY A 89 -16.57 -0.19 3.22
CA GLY A 89 -15.37 -0.71 2.59
C GLY A 89 -15.23 -2.22 2.74
N ILE A 90 -14.65 -2.85 1.74
CA ILE A 90 -14.33 -4.29 1.73
C ILE A 90 -12.84 -4.43 1.49
N LEU A 91 -12.18 -5.26 2.30
CA LEU A 91 -10.83 -5.73 2.07
C LEU A 91 -10.83 -7.25 2.13
N VAL A 92 -10.28 -7.90 1.10
CA VAL A 92 -10.00 -9.34 1.12
C VAL A 92 -8.49 -9.52 1.23
N GLN A 93 -8.06 -10.11 2.34
CA GLN A 93 -6.64 -10.21 2.70
C GLN A 93 -5.91 -11.22 1.81
N SER A 94 -4.85 -10.78 1.12
CA SER A 94 -3.87 -11.64 0.45
C SER A 94 -2.77 -12.12 1.42
N PRO A 95 -2.14 -13.29 1.14
CA PRO A 95 -2.46 -14.19 0.05
C PRO A 95 -3.72 -15.02 0.31
N MET A 96 -4.43 -15.41 -0.76
CA MET A 96 -5.56 -16.33 -0.69
C MET A 96 -5.10 -17.76 -0.99
N PRO A 97 -5.89 -18.80 -0.60
CA PRO A 97 -5.59 -20.18 -0.96
C PRO A 97 -5.52 -20.41 -2.48
N PRO A 98 -4.76 -21.41 -2.95
CA PRO A 98 -4.43 -21.56 -4.38
C PRO A 98 -5.63 -21.87 -5.29
N GLN A 99 -6.77 -22.33 -4.74
CA GLN A 99 -8.00 -22.55 -5.50
C GLN A 99 -8.76 -21.25 -5.79
N ILE A 100 -8.33 -20.10 -5.21
CA ILE A 100 -8.95 -18.79 -5.37
C ILE A 100 -8.15 -17.95 -6.37
N ASP A 101 -8.80 -17.48 -7.43
CA ASP A 101 -8.25 -16.43 -8.29
C ASP A 101 -8.41 -15.07 -7.59
N GLU A 102 -7.34 -14.59 -6.99
CA GLU A 102 -7.30 -13.30 -6.28
C GLU A 102 -7.73 -12.12 -7.17
N LEU A 103 -7.31 -12.11 -8.44
CA LEU A 103 -7.66 -11.03 -9.36
C LEU A 103 -9.15 -11.02 -9.67
N ALA A 104 -9.76 -12.20 -9.80
CA ALA A 104 -11.20 -12.31 -9.97
C ALA A 104 -11.96 -11.83 -8.72
N VAL A 105 -11.43 -12.10 -7.51
CA VAL A 105 -11.97 -11.58 -6.26
C VAL A 105 -11.93 -10.05 -6.22
N PHE A 106 -10.78 -9.43 -6.53
CA PHE A 106 -10.64 -7.98 -6.54
C PHE A 106 -11.57 -7.31 -7.57
N ARG A 107 -11.80 -7.95 -8.72
CA ARG A 107 -12.73 -7.48 -9.75
C ARG A 107 -14.22 -7.63 -9.35
N ARG A 108 -14.54 -8.53 -8.41
CA ARG A 108 -15.89 -8.76 -7.92
C ARG A 108 -16.35 -7.71 -6.92
N MET A 109 -15.42 -7.07 -6.21
CA MET A 109 -15.76 -6.00 -5.28
C MET A 109 -16.39 -4.81 -6.02
N ALA A 110 -17.44 -4.24 -5.44
CA ALA A 110 -18.04 -3.02 -5.94
C ALA A 110 -17.00 -1.88 -5.88
N PRO A 111 -16.75 -1.13 -6.97
CA PRO A 111 -15.71 -0.12 -7.03
C PRO A 111 -15.77 0.91 -5.90
N GLU A 112 -16.98 1.26 -5.45
CA GLU A 112 -17.24 2.20 -4.37
C GLU A 112 -16.93 1.65 -2.96
N LYS A 113 -16.74 0.31 -2.85
CA LYS A 113 -16.37 -0.38 -1.60
C LYS A 113 -14.99 -1.04 -1.64
N ASP A 114 -14.31 -1.03 -2.78
CA ASP A 114 -12.94 -1.54 -2.95
C ASP A 114 -11.93 -0.55 -2.32
N VAL A 115 -11.90 -0.50 -1.00
CA VAL A 115 -11.05 0.45 -0.25
C VAL A 115 -9.56 0.11 -0.27
N ASP A 116 -9.18 -1.06 -0.76
CA ASP A 116 -7.77 -1.38 -1.05
C ASP A 116 -7.35 -0.93 -2.46
N GLY A 117 -8.31 -0.54 -3.31
CA GLY A 117 -8.06 0.03 -4.63
C GLY A 117 -7.43 -0.93 -5.64
N LEU A 118 -7.74 -2.24 -5.54
CA LEU A 118 -7.14 -3.29 -6.37
C LEU A 118 -8.00 -3.68 -7.57
N GLY A 119 -9.27 -3.25 -7.59
CA GLY A 119 -10.21 -3.51 -8.67
C GLY A 119 -9.85 -2.73 -9.95
N THR A 120 -10.22 -3.31 -11.09
CA THR A 120 -9.91 -2.74 -12.42
C THR A 120 -10.46 -1.33 -12.59
N MET A 121 -11.67 -1.03 -12.07
CA MET A 121 -12.30 0.28 -12.18
C MET A 121 -11.50 1.35 -11.41
N ASN A 122 -11.06 1.06 -10.19
CA ASN A 122 -10.28 1.97 -9.39
C ASN A 122 -8.90 2.23 -10.01
N LEU A 123 -8.22 1.19 -10.52
CA LEU A 123 -6.97 1.37 -11.24
C LEU A 123 -7.17 2.21 -12.53
N GLY A 124 -8.28 2.00 -13.23
CA GLY A 124 -8.68 2.81 -14.39
C GLY A 124 -8.87 4.30 -14.04
N LYS A 125 -9.53 4.58 -12.92
CA LYS A 125 -9.70 5.94 -12.39
C LYS A 125 -8.37 6.60 -12.03
N VAL A 126 -7.46 5.85 -11.39
CA VAL A 126 -6.09 6.34 -11.11
C VAL A 126 -5.36 6.73 -12.40
N ALA A 127 -5.49 5.93 -13.46
CA ALA A 127 -4.87 6.20 -14.75
C ALA A 127 -5.47 7.41 -15.48
N GLN A 128 -6.71 7.81 -15.13
CA GLN A 128 -7.43 8.96 -15.69
C GLN A 128 -7.36 10.21 -14.80
N ASP A 129 -6.55 10.19 -13.73
CA ASP A 129 -6.49 11.28 -12.74
C ASP A 129 -7.83 11.55 -12.04
N ASP A 130 -8.74 10.56 -12.03
CA ASP A 130 -10.06 10.66 -11.40
C ASP A 130 -9.97 10.36 -9.91
N ASP A 131 -10.15 11.40 -9.08
CA ASP A 131 -10.06 11.34 -7.62
C ASP A 131 -11.29 10.67 -6.97
N THR A 132 -12.32 10.32 -7.71
CA THR A 132 -13.49 9.59 -7.18
C THR A 132 -13.17 8.12 -6.89
N GLY A 133 -12.11 7.56 -7.50
CA GLY A 133 -11.63 6.21 -7.25
C GLY A 133 -10.81 6.06 -5.97
N PHE A 134 -10.53 4.82 -5.62
CA PHE A 134 -9.60 4.47 -4.54
C PHE A 134 -8.24 4.12 -5.10
N VAL A 135 -7.21 4.63 -4.45
CA VAL A 135 -5.82 4.31 -4.76
C VAL A 135 -5.40 3.13 -3.90
N SER A 136 -4.68 2.17 -4.49
CA SER A 136 -4.08 1.07 -3.72
C SER A 136 -3.28 1.61 -2.54
N CYS A 137 -3.48 1.00 -1.35
CA CYS A 137 -3.02 1.55 -0.08
C CYS A 137 -1.50 1.73 -0.01
N THR A 138 -0.70 0.81 -0.57
CA THR A 138 0.77 0.93 -0.57
C THR A 138 1.25 2.10 -1.44
N PRO A 139 0.86 2.24 -2.70
CA PRO A 139 1.20 3.40 -3.53
C PRO A 139 0.72 4.73 -2.94
N ALA A 140 -0.50 4.78 -2.40
CA ALA A 140 -1.00 5.96 -1.72
C ALA A 140 -0.14 6.33 -0.50
N GLY A 141 0.30 5.33 0.27
CA GLY A 141 1.22 5.50 1.39
C GLY A 141 2.59 6.01 0.97
N ILE A 142 3.10 5.58 -0.18
CA ILE A 142 4.37 6.10 -0.74
C ILE A 142 4.23 7.58 -1.09
N MET A 143 3.15 7.98 -1.76
CA MET A 143 2.92 9.41 -2.07
C MET A 143 2.78 10.26 -0.80
N GLU A 144 2.11 9.75 0.23
CA GLU A 144 1.99 10.43 1.54
C GLU A 144 3.36 10.57 2.24
N LEU A 145 4.22 9.52 2.20
CA LEU A 145 5.60 9.58 2.72
C LEU A 145 6.43 10.65 2.01
N LEU A 146 6.37 10.69 0.68
CA LEU A 146 7.06 11.69 -0.13
C LEU A 146 6.59 13.10 0.22
N ALA A 147 5.29 13.33 0.24
CA ALA A 147 4.71 14.63 0.56
C ALA A 147 5.10 15.12 1.96
N ARG A 148 4.94 14.26 2.99
CA ARG A 148 5.26 14.62 4.39
C ARG A 148 6.76 14.70 4.68
N SER A 149 7.60 14.12 3.84
CA SER A 149 9.05 14.32 3.88
C SER A 149 9.52 15.54 3.07
N GLY A 150 8.60 16.33 2.51
CA GLY A 150 8.94 17.52 1.70
C GLY A 150 9.58 17.16 0.36
N THR A 151 9.25 15.99 -0.21
CA THR A 151 9.73 15.57 -1.53
C THR A 151 8.64 15.81 -2.57
N ASP A 152 8.85 16.81 -3.45
CA ASP A 152 7.98 17.06 -4.61
C ASP A 152 8.57 16.34 -5.84
N LEU A 153 7.71 15.60 -6.55
CA LEU A 153 8.14 14.86 -7.75
C LEU A 153 8.16 15.73 -9.02
N LYS A 154 7.67 16.96 -8.96
CA LYS A 154 7.63 17.85 -10.13
C LYS A 154 9.04 18.05 -10.71
N GLY A 155 9.20 17.63 -11.97
CA GLY A 155 10.48 17.73 -12.69
C GLY A 155 11.53 16.70 -12.28
N GLN A 156 11.21 15.80 -11.35
CA GLN A 156 12.11 14.72 -10.91
C GLN A 156 11.99 13.51 -11.85
N HIS A 157 13.10 12.79 -12.02
CA HIS A 157 13.07 11.47 -12.64
C HIS A 157 12.81 10.40 -11.58
N VAL A 158 11.63 9.81 -11.65
CA VAL A 158 11.17 8.74 -10.75
C VAL A 158 11.42 7.40 -11.43
N VAL A 159 12.25 6.55 -10.85
CA VAL A 159 12.42 5.17 -11.30
C VAL A 159 11.71 4.23 -10.35
N VAL A 160 10.76 3.47 -10.91
CA VAL A 160 10.03 2.43 -10.17
C VAL A 160 10.62 1.07 -10.55
N LEU A 161 11.21 0.40 -9.59
CA LEU A 161 11.74 -0.94 -9.74
C LEU A 161 10.68 -1.95 -9.30
N GLY A 162 9.99 -2.55 -10.27
CA GLY A 162 8.84 -3.44 -10.09
C GLY A 162 7.63 -3.01 -10.93
N ARG A 163 6.79 -3.97 -11.34
CA ARG A 163 5.58 -3.71 -12.18
C ARG A 163 4.35 -4.49 -11.71
N SER A 164 4.25 -4.77 -10.40
CA SER A 164 3.09 -5.44 -9.85
C SER A 164 1.83 -4.59 -9.96
N LEU A 165 0.66 -5.23 -9.93
CA LEU A 165 -0.64 -4.54 -9.87
C LEU A 165 -0.84 -3.85 -8.51
N LEU A 166 -0.23 -4.40 -7.46
CA LEU A 166 -0.38 -3.90 -6.10
C LEU A 166 0.42 -2.61 -5.86
N VAL A 167 1.61 -2.48 -6.47
CA VAL A 167 2.55 -1.37 -6.16
C VAL A 167 3.11 -0.73 -7.43
N GLY A 168 3.87 -1.48 -8.24
CA GLY A 168 4.71 -0.87 -9.28
C GLY A 168 3.94 -0.07 -10.31
N LYS A 169 2.85 -0.62 -10.87
CA LYS A 169 2.01 0.09 -11.84
C LYS A 169 1.28 1.28 -11.21
N PRO A 170 0.53 1.13 -10.10
CA PRO A 170 -0.20 2.26 -9.54
C PRO A 170 0.70 3.38 -9.01
N ILE A 171 1.88 3.09 -8.42
CA ILE A 171 2.77 4.18 -8.00
C ILE A 171 3.35 4.94 -9.19
N ALA A 172 3.65 4.26 -10.29
CA ALA A 172 4.10 4.92 -11.50
C ALA A 172 3.02 5.86 -12.07
N LEU A 173 1.77 5.40 -12.10
CA LEU A 173 0.63 6.23 -12.50
C LEU A 173 0.46 7.46 -11.59
N LEU A 174 0.53 7.29 -10.28
CA LEU A 174 0.42 8.41 -9.33
C LEU A 174 1.54 9.43 -9.49
N ALA A 175 2.77 8.97 -9.65
CA ALA A 175 3.93 9.85 -9.76
C ALA A 175 3.90 10.73 -11.01
N LEU A 176 3.28 10.27 -12.10
CA LEU A 176 3.18 11.02 -13.36
C LEU A 176 1.96 11.96 -13.45
N GLN A 177 0.96 11.82 -12.53
CA GLN A 177 -0.25 12.65 -12.55
C GLN A 177 0.07 14.14 -12.52
N LYS A 178 -0.68 14.95 -13.26
CA LYS A 178 -0.55 16.41 -13.27
C LYS A 178 -1.18 17.03 -12.00
N LYS A 179 -0.60 16.71 -10.84
CA LYS A 179 -1.09 17.16 -9.51
C LYS A 179 0.06 17.65 -8.65
N ALA A 180 -0.25 18.43 -7.62
CA ALA A 180 0.73 18.84 -6.61
C ALA A 180 1.34 17.61 -5.92
N GLY A 181 2.66 17.62 -5.72
CA GLY A 181 3.41 16.50 -5.14
C GLY A 181 3.73 15.36 -6.13
N ALA A 182 3.15 15.38 -7.34
CA ALA A 182 3.40 14.44 -8.44
C ALA A 182 4.05 15.17 -9.63
N ASN A 183 3.72 14.81 -10.87
CA ASN A 183 4.20 15.45 -12.09
C ASN A 183 5.69 15.16 -12.40
N GLY A 184 6.14 13.97 -12.04
CA GLY A 184 7.47 13.45 -12.34
C GLY A 184 7.54 12.79 -13.73
N THR A 185 8.76 12.62 -14.23
CA THR A 185 9.04 11.74 -15.37
C THR A 185 9.28 10.33 -14.84
N VAL A 186 8.54 9.33 -15.31
CA VAL A 186 8.54 7.99 -14.71
C VAL A 186 9.13 6.95 -15.64
N THR A 187 10.08 6.17 -15.13
CA THR A 187 10.60 4.96 -15.78
C THR A 187 10.26 3.73 -14.92
N ILE A 188 9.63 2.72 -15.52
CA ILE A 188 9.36 1.44 -14.86
C ILE A 188 10.43 0.43 -15.30
N CYS A 189 11.16 -0.12 -14.33
CA CYS A 189 12.14 -1.19 -14.50
C CYS A 189 11.62 -2.52 -13.94
N HIS A 190 12.00 -3.63 -14.56
CA HIS A 190 11.54 -4.96 -14.18
C HIS A 190 12.53 -6.07 -14.60
N SER A 191 12.22 -7.34 -14.37
CA SER A 191 13.08 -8.47 -14.68
C SER A 191 13.54 -8.61 -16.15
N GLY A 192 12.82 -8.00 -17.09
CA GLY A 192 13.20 -7.92 -18.51
C GLY A 192 13.96 -6.65 -18.89
N THR A 193 14.30 -5.79 -17.94
CA THR A 193 15.02 -4.53 -18.22
C THR A 193 16.50 -4.80 -18.42
N THR A 194 17.03 -4.38 -19.56
CA THR A 194 18.48 -4.38 -19.80
C THR A 194 19.13 -3.15 -19.19
N ASN A 195 20.41 -3.26 -18.80
CA ASN A 195 21.19 -2.15 -18.21
C ASN A 195 20.51 -1.51 -16.98
N LEU A 196 19.89 -2.35 -16.13
CA LEU A 196 19.10 -1.91 -14.98
C LEU A 196 19.81 -0.87 -14.12
N ALA A 197 21.07 -1.13 -13.72
CA ALA A 197 21.86 -0.22 -12.90
C ALA A 197 22.08 1.16 -13.54
N ALA A 198 22.20 1.23 -14.87
CA ALA A 198 22.33 2.49 -15.58
C ALA A 198 21.05 3.33 -15.50
N LEU A 199 19.90 2.69 -15.55
CA LEU A 199 18.60 3.35 -15.42
C LEU A 199 18.33 3.80 -13.96
N THR A 200 18.58 2.93 -12.99
CA THR A 200 18.34 3.27 -11.57
C THR A 200 19.25 4.38 -11.07
N ARG A 201 20.50 4.49 -11.57
CA ARG A 201 21.41 5.61 -11.30
C ARG A 201 20.97 6.97 -11.85
N GLN A 202 19.97 7.03 -12.71
CA GLN A 202 19.41 8.29 -13.20
C GLN A 202 18.30 8.82 -12.30
N ALA A 203 17.82 8.01 -11.34
CA ALA A 203 16.69 8.35 -10.50
C ALA A 203 17.02 9.47 -9.50
N ASP A 204 16.22 10.52 -9.51
CA ASP A 204 16.14 11.48 -8.41
C ASP A 204 15.36 10.87 -7.23
N VAL A 205 14.33 10.06 -7.57
CA VAL A 205 13.55 9.26 -6.63
C VAL A 205 13.51 7.80 -7.12
N LEU A 206 14.05 6.87 -6.33
CA LEU A 206 14.03 5.45 -6.61
C LEU A 206 13.04 4.75 -5.69
N ILE A 207 12.06 4.05 -6.27
CA ILE A 207 11.05 3.25 -5.55
C ILE A 207 11.34 1.78 -5.82
N ALA A 208 11.84 1.04 -4.83
CA ALA A 208 12.18 -0.37 -4.93
C ALA A 208 11.03 -1.24 -4.43
N ALA A 209 10.42 -2.03 -5.33
CA ALA A 209 9.24 -2.85 -5.08
C ALA A 209 9.28 -4.18 -5.88
N ILE A 210 10.34 -4.97 -5.70
CA ILE A 210 10.57 -6.22 -6.43
C ILE A 210 10.50 -7.48 -5.55
N GLY A 211 10.46 -7.34 -4.22
CA GLY A 211 10.43 -8.46 -3.30
C GLY A 211 11.72 -9.30 -3.30
N ARG A 212 12.88 -8.66 -3.51
CA ARG A 212 14.19 -9.30 -3.50
C ARG A 212 15.08 -8.66 -2.43
N PRO A 213 15.45 -9.39 -1.36
CA PRO A 213 16.17 -8.83 -0.25
C PRO A 213 17.50 -8.21 -0.68
N GLU A 214 17.73 -6.97 -0.28
CA GLU A 214 19.00 -6.23 -0.42
C GLU A 214 19.55 -6.16 -1.87
N PHE A 215 18.66 -6.25 -2.85
CA PHE A 215 19.03 -6.26 -4.27
C PHE A 215 19.59 -4.94 -4.78
N VAL A 216 19.04 -3.81 -4.30
CA VAL A 216 19.50 -2.47 -4.69
C VAL A 216 20.70 -2.09 -3.86
N THR A 217 21.85 -1.95 -4.51
CA THR A 217 23.14 -1.62 -3.90
C THR A 217 23.63 -0.22 -4.29
N ALA A 218 24.69 0.27 -3.66
CA ALA A 218 25.21 1.62 -3.88
C ALA A 218 25.53 1.95 -5.34
N ASP A 219 26.00 0.96 -6.11
CA ASP A 219 26.33 1.12 -7.54
C ASP A 219 25.08 1.28 -8.44
N MET A 220 23.89 1.07 -7.88
CA MET A 220 22.59 1.25 -8.55
C MET A 220 21.91 2.58 -8.21
N VAL A 221 22.48 3.41 -7.37
CA VAL A 221 21.85 4.62 -6.83
C VAL A 221 22.60 5.88 -7.22
N LYS A 222 21.85 6.92 -7.62
CA LYS A 222 22.39 8.26 -7.82
C LYS A 222 22.70 8.91 -6.46
N PRO A 223 23.90 9.48 -6.25
CA PRO A 223 24.17 10.28 -5.05
C PRO A 223 23.14 11.41 -4.88
N GLY A 224 22.60 11.54 -3.68
CA GLY A 224 21.57 12.52 -3.35
C GLY A 224 20.14 12.08 -3.66
N ALA A 225 19.90 10.89 -4.23
CA ALA A 225 18.57 10.39 -4.51
C ALA A 225 17.72 10.18 -3.25
N VAL A 226 16.40 10.30 -3.40
CA VAL A 226 15.41 9.84 -2.41
C VAL A 226 15.07 8.38 -2.67
N ILE A 227 15.15 7.56 -1.63
CA ILE A 227 14.97 6.10 -1.75
C ILE A 227 13.74 5.65 -0.96
N ILE A 228 12.79 5.05 -1.66
CA ILE A 228 11.60 4.42 -1.05
C ILE A 228 11.74 2.91 -1.21
N ASP A 229 12.03 2.24 -0.10
CA ASP A 229 12.10 0.78 -0.05
C ASP A 229 10.74 0.21 0.39
N VAL A 230 10.09 -0.47 -0.53
CA VAL A 230 8.77 -1.10 -0.33
C VAL A 230 8.91 -2.56 0.10
N GLY A 231 10.09 -3.14 -0.09
CA GLY A 231 10.34 -4.55 0.20
C GLY A 231 10.12 -4.90 1.67
N ILE A 232 9.50 -6.04 1.93
CA ILE A 232 9.44 -6.67 3.25
C ILE A 232 9.78 -8.14 3.06
N ASN A 233 11.04 -8.47 3.24
CA ASN A 233 11.58 -9.80 3.03
C ASN A 233 11.97 -10.44 4.37
N ARG A 234 11.63 -11.71 4.57
CA ARG A 234 12.11 -12.51 5.70
C ARG A 234 13.41 -13.19 5.31
N VAL A 235 14.49 -12.82 5.98
CA VAL A 235 15.81 -13.44 5.78
C VAL A 235 16.16 -14.22 7.04
N PRO A 236 16.61 -15.49 6.94
CA PRO A 236 17.03 -16.28 8.10
C PRO A 236 18.05 -15.54 8.95
N ASP A 237 17.84 -15.53 10.26
CA ASP A 237 18.73 -14.88 11.23
C ASP A 237 18.66 -15.63 12.57
N ALA A 238 19.66 -16.47 12.83
CA ALA A 238 19.74 -17.30 14.03
C ALA A 238 19.92 -16.46 15.32
N SER A 239 20.31 -15.18 15.21
CA SER A 239 20.43 -14.29 16.37
C SER A 239 19.10 -13.79 16.90
N LYS A 240 18.02 -13.92 16.11
CA LYS A 240 16.68 -13.47 16.47
C LYS A 240 15.85 -14.62 17.03
N LYS A 241 15.07 -14.34 18.08
CA LYS A 241 14.13 -15.32 18.66
C LYS A 241 13.12 -15.88 17.64
N THR A 242 12.80 -15.09 16.61
CA THR A 242 11.89 -15.48 15.52
C THR A 242 12.57 -16.34 14.44
N GLY A 243 13.89 -16.52 14.48
CA GLY A 243 14.68 -17.21 13.47
C GLY A 243 14.89 -16.42 12.17
N TYR A 244 14.37 -15.21 12.07
CA TYR A 244 14.53 -14.36 10.88
C TYR A 244 14.59 -12.87 11.25
N ARG A 245 15.18 -12.07 10.35
CA ARG A 245 15.07 -10.61 10.33
C ARG A 245 14.24 -10.14 9.13
N LEU A 246 13.62 -8.99 9.27
CA LEU A 246 12.99 -8.28 8.15
C LEU A 246 14.00 -7.37 7.49
N THR A 247 14.05 -7.40 6.16
CA THR A 247 14.87 -6.51 5.35
C THR A 247 14.12 -6.05 4.12
N GLY A 248 14.51 -4.93 3.56
CA GLY A 248 13.93 -4.39 2.34
C GLY A 248 14.54 -4.96 1.07
N ASP A 249 14.17 -4.37 -0.04
CA ASP A 249 14.77 -4.63 -1.36
C ASP A 249 16.09 -3.85 -1.52
N VAL A 250 16.36 -2.89 -0.64
CA VAL A 250 17.54 -2.04 -0.66
C VAL A 250 18.55 -2.50 0.39
N HIS A 251 19.83 -2.62 -0.01
CA HIS A 251 20.93 -2.83 0.94
C HIS A 251 21.18 -1.53 1.70
N PHE A 252 20.44 -1.35 2.79
CA PHE A 252 20.38 -0.11 3.56
C PHE A 252 21.75 0.46 3.94
N PRO A 253 22.74 -0.34 4.45
CA PRO A 253 24.03 0.22 4.85
C PRO A 253 24.80 0.91 3.72
N SER A 254 24.81 0.32 2.51
CA SER A 254 25.55 0.91 1.39
C SER A 254 24.81 2.07 0.72
N VAL A 255 23.49 2.01 0.66
CA VAL A 255 22.67 3.02 -0.03
C VAL A 255 22.46 4.25 0.84
N SER A 256 22.31 4.09 2.15
CA SER A 256 22.10 5.21 3.07
C SER A 256 23.26 6.22 3.07
N ALA A 257 24.48 5.77 2.75
CA ALA A 257 25.62 6.66 2.61
C ALA A 257 25.51 7.62 1.42
N LEU A 258 24.74 7.27 0.40
CA LEU A 258 24.58 8.05 -0.84
C LEU A 258 23.24 8.81 -0.89
N ALA A 259 22.19 8.27 -0.27
CA ALA A 259 20.84 8.82 -0.32
C ALA A 259 20.75 10.17 0.41
N SER A 260 19.93 11.10 -0.08
CA SER A 260 19.51 12.28 0.67
C SER A 260 18.44 11.90 1.72
N LYS A 261 17.47 11.08 1.30
CA LYS A 261 16.40 10.55 2.16
C LYS A 261 16.20 9.08 1.86
N ILE A 262 15.82 8.29 2.88
CA ILE A 262 15.57 6.84 2.72
C ILE A 262 14.52 6.36 3.73
N THR A 263 13.65 5.45 3.30
CA THR A 263 12.75 4.73 4.22
C THR A 263 13.48 3.56 4.88
N PRO A 264 13.29 3.30 6.19
CA PRO A 264 13.81 2.10 6.84
C PRO A 264 12.90 0.88 6.59
N VAL A 265 13.45 -0.32 6.69
CA VAL A 265 12.68 -1.57 6.75
C VAL A 265 13.14 -2.39 7.97
N PRO A 266 12.23 -2.66 8.93
CA PRO A 266 10.83 -2.21 9.02
C PRO A 266 10.69 -0.74 9.43
N GLY A 267 9.45 -0.19 9.28
CA GLY A 267 9.10 1.15 9.78
C GLY A 267 8.99 2.25 8.72
N GLY A 268 9.22 1.92 7.44
CA GLY A 268 9.00 2.83 6.32
C GLY A 268 7.58 2.70 5.72
N VAL A 269 7.46 2.05 4.57
CA VAL A 269 6.20 1.96 3.81
C VAL A 269 5.13 1.12 4.52
N GLY A 270 5.51 0.02 5.20
CA GLY A 270 4.57 -0.91 5.81
C GLY A 270 3.52 -0.29 6.73
N PRO A 271 3.88 0.58 7.69
CA PRO A 271 2.90 1.26 8.55
C PRO A 271 1.86 2.09 7.80
N MET A 272 2.24 2.66 6.67
CA MET A 272 1.36 3.52 5.86
C MET A 272 0.20 2.76 5.23
N THR A 273 0.38 1.49 4.87
CA THR A 273 -0.68 0.70 4.21
C THR A 273 -1.94 0.62 5.06
N VAL A 274 -1.79 0.43 6.37
CA VAL A 274 -2.92 0.37 7.30
C VAL A 274 -3.60 1.73 7.45
N ALA A 275 -2.81 2.80 7.58
CA ALA A 275 -3.34 4.16 7.70
C ALA A 275 -4.10 4.58 6.42
N MET A 276 -3.57 4.25 5.23
CA MET A 276 -4.24 4.55 3.96
C MET A 276 -5.52 3.74 3.77
N LEU A 277 -5.57 2.49 4.23
CA LEU A 277 -6.79 1.70 4.23
C LEU A 277 -7.90 2.39 5.05
N MET A 278 -7.56 2.91 6.22
CA MET A 278 -8.51 3.66 7.05
C MET A 278 -8.95 4.96 6.36
N LYS A 279 -8.03 5.68 5.74
CA LYS A 279 -8.31 6.89 4.94
C LYS A 279 -9.29 6.58 3.79
N ASN A 280 -9.06 5.50 3.05
CA ASN A 280 -9.96 5.06 1.99
C ASN A 280 -11.34 4.66 2.54
N THR A 281 -11.41 4.00 3.70
CA THR A 281 -12.69 3.64 4.34
C THR A 281 -13.49 4.88 4.75
N VAL A 282 -12.84 5.91 5.30
CA VAL A 282 -13.50 7.19 5.60
C VAL A 282 -13.97 7.89 4.32
N LYS A 283 -13.16 7.85 3.25
CA LYS A 283 -13.54 8.37 1.95
C LYS A 283 -14.77 7.64 1.38
N ALA A 284 -14.80 6.30 1.46
CA ALA A 284 -15.94 5.50 1.01
C ALA A 284 -17.23 5.87 1.75
N TYR A 285 -17.15 6.00 3.09
CA TYR A 285 -18.27 6.46 3.89
C TYR A 285 -18.80 7.84 3.43
N ARG A 286 -17.90 8.81 3.18
CA ARG A 286 -18.28 10.16 2.73
C ARG A 286 -18.94 10.17 1.35
N LEU A 287 -18.43 9.34 0.44
CA LEU A 287 -19.01 9.21 -0.91
C LEU A 287 -20.43 8.58 -0.87
N ALA A 288 -20.64 7.64 0.04
CA ALA A 288 -21.95 7.01 0.24
C ALA A 288 -22.95 7.90 1.03
N HIS A 289 -22.45 8.90 1.80
CA HIS A 289 -23.25 9.80 2.64
C HIS A 289 -22.88 11.26 2.37
N PRO A 290 -23.19 11.77 1.16
CA PRO A 290 -22.91 13.18 0.85
C PRO A 290 -23.72 14.09 1.78
N ARG A 291 -23.10 15.23 2.18
CA ARG A 291 -23.76 16.23 3.04
C ARG A 291 -24.81 17.01 2.26
#